data_6ba10d6792dab40af4aa0c74679ee81b
#
_entry.id   6ba10d6792dab40af4aa0c74679ee81b
#
_cell.length_a   1.000
_cell.length_b   1.000
_cell.length_c   1.000
_cell.angle_alpha   90.00
_cell.angle_beta   90.00
_cell.angle_gamma   90.00
#
_symmetry.space_group_name_H-M   'P 1'
#
loop_
_entity.id
_entity.type
_entity.pdbx_description
1 polymer ?
#
loop_
_entity_poly.entity_id
_entity_poly.type
_entity_poly.pdbx_seq_one_letter_code
_entity_poly.pdbx_strand_id
1 'polypeptide(L)'
;MTDTSTGHVPHVTIVPTLLLPLIFIALLPTAGGAMALAAERPAAPACVTIKAERLIDGLGGAPLKDPVIIARGERIERVGSGLPAPAGCRIIDLGSATLLPGLIDLHTHLTGLADHYWEDQLIKETPGAAALYGAGNARKVLEAGFTTCRDVGPTWPYVDVDLKRAIDAGVVPGPRLAVAGAYITVTGGGGDATWFHPFIRI
;
A
#
# COMPACT_ATOMS: atom_id res chain seq x y z
N MET A 1 40.35 -50.63 21.33
CA MET A 1 39.36 -50.80 20.25
C MET A 1 39.22 -49.45 19.61
N THR A 2 39.81 -49.32 18.43
CA THR A 2 39.95 -48.11 17.64
C THR A 2 38.78 -48.03 16.67
N ASP A 3 38.02 -46.96 16.71
CA ASP A 3 37.02 -46.66 15.69
C ASP A 3 37.43 -45.34 15.01
N THR A 4 37.88 -45.47 13.74
CA THR A 4 38.24 -44.41 12.84
C THR A 4 37.06 -44.12 11.91
N SER A 5 36.29 -43.10 12.17
CA SER A 5 35.27 -42.62 11.23
C SER A 5 35.93 -41.57 10.30
N THR A 6 36.12 -41.96 9.06
CA THR A 6 36.63 -41.16 7.95
C THR A 6 35.59 -40.13 7.50
N GLY A 7 35.96 -38.85 7.62
CA GLY A 7 35.17 -37.74 7.08
C GLY A 7 35.13 -37.75 5.56
N HIS A 8 33.96 -37.71 5.00
CA HIS A 8 33.74 -37.61 3.55
C HIS A 8 33.82 -36.12 3.13
N VAL A 9 34.87 -35.80 2.39
CA VAL A 9 35.07 -34.48 1.77
C VAL A 9 34.41 -34.50 0.38
N PRO A 10 33.49 -33.60 0.04
CA PRO A 10 32.94 -33.59 -1.31
C PRO A 10 33.98 -33.08 -2.33
N HIS A 11 34.17 -33.86 -3.36
CA HIS A 11 35.02 -33.51 -4.51
C HIS A 11 34.40 -32.36 -5.31
N VAL A 12 35.13 -31.24 -5.40
CA VAL A 12 34.83 -30.16 -6.34
C VAL A 12 35.39 -30.57 -7.71
N THR A 13 34.49 -30.80 -8.67
CA THR A 13 34.87 -31.09 -10.05
C THR A 13 35.13 -29.76 -10.77
N ILE A 14 36.38 -29.50 -11.13
CA ILE A 14 36.77 -28.36 -11.97
C ILE A 14 36.51 -28.74 -13.43
N VAL A 15 35.59 -28.03 -14.09
CA VAL A 15 35.34 -28.17 -15.54
C VAL A 15 36.36 -27.30 -16.28
N PRO A 16 37.11 -27.84 -17.28
CA PRO A 16 38.09 -27.06 -18.01
C PRO A 16 37.42 -26.03 -18.94
N THR A 17 37.93 -24.82 -18.86
CA THR A 17 37.49 -23.66 -19.66
C THR A 17 37.87 -23.90 -21.13
N LEU A 18 36.90 -24.11 -22.00
CA LEU A 18 37.10 -24.06 -23.45
C LEU A 18 37.23 -22.59 -23.87
N LEU A 19 38.36 -22.26 -24.46
CA LEU A 19 38.57 -20.98 -25.16
C LEU A 19 37.67 -20.93 -26.41
N LEU A 20 36.65 -20.07 -26.43
CA LEU A 20 35.96 -19.67 -27.64
C LEU A 20 36.54 -18.35 -28.18
N PRO A 21 36.67 -18.21 -29.52
CA PRO A 21 37.24 -17.01 -30.12
C PRO A 21 36.33 -15.79 -29.95
N LEU A 22 36.94 -14.65 -29.62
CA LEU A 22 36.33 -13.33 -29.57
C LEU A 22 35.83 -12.95 -30.97
N ILE A 23 34.50 -12.98 -31.15
CA ILE A 23 33.85 -12.29 -32.27
C ILE A 23 33.55 -10.87 -31.78
N PHE A 24 34.29 -9.90 -32.31
CA PHE A 24 34.02 -8.48 -32.17
C PHE A 24 32.74 -8.15 -32.95
N ILE A 25 31.59 -8.07 -32.26
CA ILE A 25 30.39 -7.44 -32.82
C ILE A 25 30.48 -5.96 -32.44
N ALA A 26 30.71 -5.11 -33.44
CA ALA A 26 30.59 -3.66 -33.29
C ALA A 26 29.13 -3.32 -32.95
N LEU A 27 28.86 -2.98 -31.68
CA LEU A 27 27.60 -2.40 -31.30
C LEU A 27 27.57 -0.96 -31.78
N LEU A 28 26.81 -0.69 -32.84
CA LEU A 28 26.28 0.66 -33.14
C LEU A 28 25.41 1.13 -31.97
N PRO A 29 25.55 2.37 -31.50
CA PRO A 29 24.64 2.90 -30.49
C PRO A 29 23.28 3.15 -31.15
N THR A 30 22.36 2.21 -31.00
CA THR A 30 20.96 2.51 -31.21
C THR A 30 20.53 3.40 -30.04
N ALA A 31 20.21 4.65 -30.35
CA ALA A 31 19.49 5.54 -29.44
C ALA A 31 18.10 4.93 -29.17
N GLY A 32 18.05 3.91 -28.35
CA GLY A 32 16.85 3.30 -27.80
C GLY A 32 16.36 4.20 -26.68
N GLY A 33 15.45 5.12 -27.01
CA GLY A 33 14.69 5.82 -25.99
C GLY A 33 14.05 4.79 -25.06
N ALA A 34 14.36 4.85 -23.78
CA ALA A 34 13.64 4.14 -22.76
C ALA A 34 12.19 4.64 -22.81
N MET A 35 11.33 3.92 -23.53
CA MET A 35 9.89 4.08 -23.37
C MET A 35 9.55 3.65 -21.96
N ALA A 36 9.50 4.63 -21.04
CA ALA A 36 8.81 4.46 -19.79
C ALA A 36 7.35 4.11 -20.16
N LEU A 37 6.94 2.86 -19.96
CA LEU A 37 5.53 2.50 -19.92
C LEU A 37 4.95 3.15 -18.64
N ALA A 38 4.74 4.46 -18.70
CA ALA A 38 3.79 5.10 -17.80
C ALA A 38 2.43 4.56 -18.25
N ALA A 39 1.87 3.62 -17.50
CA ALA A 39 0.47 3.27 -17.64
C ALA A 39 -0.30 4.58 -17.43
N GLU A 40 -0.80 5.17 -18.51
CA GLU A 40 -1.68 6.33 -18.43
C GLU A 40 -2.89 5.91 -17.59
N ARG A 41 -2.92 6.37 -16.34
CA ARG A 41 -4.12 6.29 -15.52
C ARG A 41 -5.20 7.05 -16.31
N PRO A 42 -6.36 6.42 -16.66
CA PRO A 42 -7.42 7.13 -17.31
C PRO A 42 -7.71 8.40 -16.48
N ALA A 43 -7.64 9.55 -17.11
CA ALA A 43 -7.88 10.83 -16.44
C ALA A 43 -9.22 10.72 -15.70
N ALA A 44 -9.21 10.91 -14.39
CA ALA A 44 -10.42 10.91 -13.58
C ALA A 44 -11.37 11.95 -14.22
N PRO A 45 -12.70 11.67 -14.33
CA PRO A 45 -13.61 12.59 -14.93
C PRO A 45 -13.46 13.94 -14.25
N ALA A 46 -13.25 15.00 -15.04
CA ALA A 46 -12.97 16.33 -14.53
C ALA A 46 -14.06 16.84 -13.57
N CYS A 47 -15.25 16.26 -13.66
CA CYS A 47 -16.41 16.62 -12.82
C CYS A 47 -17.30 15.38 -12.58
N VAL A 48 -17.70 15.20 -11.31
CA VAL A 48 -18.66 14.17 -10.87
C VAL A 48 -19.75 14.82 -10.03
N THR A 49 -21.00 14.46 -10.31
CA THR A 49 -22.16 14.82 -9.50
C THR A 49 -22.69 13.55 -8.84
N ILE A 50 -22.75 13.54 -7.50
CA ILE A 50 -23.26 12.41 -6.71
C ILE A 50 -24.61 12.82 -6.14
N LYS A 51 -25.60 11.95 -6.28
CA LYS A 51 -26.96 12.10 -5.71
C LYS A 51 -27.26 10.92 -4.80
N ALA A 52 -28.03 11.16 -3.75
CA ALA A 52 -28.51 10.13 -2.83
C ALA A 52 -29.78 10.63 -2.12
N GLU A 53 -30.42 9.78 -1.30
CA GLU A 53 -31.56 10.18 -0.49
C GLU A 53 -31.16 11.08 0.68
N ARG A 54 -30.01 10.80 1.31
CA ARG A 54 -29.56 11.51 2.52
C ARG A 54 -28.07 11.74 2.53
N LEU A 55 -27.65 12.79 3.23
CA LEU A 55 -26.26 13.05 3.59
C LEU A 55 -26.17 13.36 5.08
N ILE A 56 -25.28 12.66 5.77
CA ILE A 56 -24.81 12.97 7.12
C ILE A 56 -23.41 13.54 6.97
N ASP A 57 -23.24 14.83 7.22
CA ASP A 57 -21.99 15.56 6.98
C ASP A 57 -20.97 15.48 8.13
N GLY A 58 -21.37 14.92 9.27
CA GLY A 58 -20.52 14.81 10.47
C GLY A 58 -20.45 16.09 11.31
N LEU A 59 -21.19 17.15 10.96
CA LEU A 59 -21.17 18.43 11.70
C LEU A 59 -22.21 18.49 12.81
N GLY A 60 -22.96 17.41 13.05
CA GLY A 60 -23.93 17.32 14.14
C GLY A 60 -25.31 17.92 13.83
N GLY A 61 -25.54 18.37 12.60
CA GLY A 61 -26.83 18.86 12.13
C GLY A 61 -27.79 17.74 11.73
N ALA A 62 -29.04 18.11 11.37
CA ALA A 62 -29.99 17.17 10.77
C ALA A 62 -29.46 16.69 9.39
N PRO A 63 -29.68 15.41 9.03
CA PRO A 63 -29.28 14.92 7.72
C PRO A 63 -29.92 15.75 6.59
N LEU A 64 -29.09 16.10 5.58
CA LEU A 64 -29.56 16.79 4.38
C LEU A 64 -30.32 15.78 3.50
N LYS A 65 -31.57 16.13 3.14
CA LYS A 65 -32.40 15.33 2.23
C LYS A 65 -32.07 15.68 0.77
N ASP A 66 -32.14 14.67 -0.08
CA ASP A 66 -31.91 14.77 -1.52
C ASP A 66 -30.61 15.54 -1.86
N PRO A 67 -29.46 15.16 -1.24
CA PRO A 67 -28.21 15.85 -1.45
C PRO A 67 -27.73 15.69 -2.89
N VAL A 68 -27.14 16.76 -3.40
CA VAL A 68 -26.35 16.78 -4.63
C VAL A 68 -24.96 17.25 -4.26
N ILE A 69 -23.95 16.40 -4.48
CA ILE A 69 -22.55 16.71 -4.26
C ILE A 69 -21.88 16.85 -5.61
N ILE A 70 -21.26 18.00 -5.86
CA ILE A 70 -20.50 18.26 -7.07
C ILE A 70 -19.03 18.25 -6.70
N ALA A 71 -18.26 17.32 -7.29
CA ALA A 71 -16.83 17.22 -7.13
C ALA A 71 -16.13 17.49 -8.45
N ARG A 72 -15.03 18.27 -8.41
CA ARG A 72 -14.18 18.56 -9.56
C ARG A 72 -12.73 18.21 -9.23
N GLY A 73 -12.18 17.29 -10.01
CA GLY A 73 -10.91 16.69 -9.65
C GLY A 73 -10.96 16.03 -8.26
N GLU A 74 -10.08 16.43 -7.37
CA GLU A 74 -9.97 15.89 -6.01
C GLU A 74 -10.71 16.70 -4.94
N ARG A 75 -11.53 17.69 -5.34
CA ARG A 75 -12.21 18.59 -4.40
C ARG A 75 -13.71 18.54 -4.54
N ILE A 76 -14.41 18.57 -3.39
CA ILE A 76 -15.84 18.86 -3.33
C ILE A 76 -16.00 20.36 -3.57
N GLU A 77 -16.71 20.71 -4.65
CA GLU A 77 -16.95 22.08 -5.06
C GLU A 77 -18.24 22.64 -4.43
N ARG A 78 -19.30 21.82 -4.40
CA ARG A 78 -20.60 22.21 -3.86
C ARG A 78 -21.34 21.02 -3.21
N VAL A 79 -22.07 21.30 -2.15
CA VAL A 79 -22.99 20.38 -1.49
C VAL A 79 -24.29 21.13 -1.24
N GLY A 80 -25.43 20.51 -1.52
CA GLY A 80 -26.74 21.09 -1.24
C GLY A 80 -27.86 20.26 -1.83
N SER A 81 -29.12 20.58 -1.52
CA SER A 81 -30.29 19.96 -2.15
C SER A 81 -30.68 20.72 -3.41
N GLY A 82 -31.21 20.00 -4.41
CA GLY A 82 -31.72 20.62 -5.63
C GLY A 82 -30.72 21.33 -6.52
N LEU A 83 -29.41 21.10 -6.32
CA LEU A 83 -28.39 21.68 -7.16
C LEU A 83 -28.46 21.06 -8.57
N PRO A 84 -28.42 21.87 -9.65
CA PRO A 84 -28.33 21.34 -10.99
C PRO A 84 -26.97 20.69 -11.22
N ALA A 85 -26.96 19.52 -11.84
CA ALA A 85 -25.71 18.91 -12.30
C ALA A 85 -25.12 19.76 -13.41
N PRO A 86 -23.86 20.18 -13.31
CA PRO A 86 -23.22 20.93 -14.40
C PRO A 86 -23.14 20.11 -15.69
N ALA A 87 -23.24 20.76 -16.83
CA ALA A 87 -23.12 20.11 -18.13
C ALA A 87 -21.75 19.40 -18.25
N GLY A 88 -21.75 18.18 -18.76
CA GLY A 88 -20.54 17.37 -18.92
C GLY A 88 -20.02 16.69 -17.66
N CYS A 89 -20.65 16.87 -16.48
CA CYS A 89 -20.35 16.10 -15.29
C CYS A 89 -20.93 14.69 -15.41
N ARG A 90 -20.12 13.68 -15.01
CA ARG A 90 -20.65 12.33 -14.81
C ARG A 90 -21.59 12.32 -13.60
N ILE A 91 -22.78 11.77 -13.78
CA ILE A 91 -23.75 11.61 -12.68
C ILE A 91 -23.66 10.21 -12.11
N ILE A 92 -23.57 10.12 -10.78
CA ILE A 92 -23.67 8.89 -9.99
C ILE A 92 -24.89 9.06 -9.09
N ASP A 93 -25.94 8.32 -9.38
CA ASP A 93 -27.16 8.29 -8.57
C ASP A 93 -27.15 7.03 -7.71
N LEU A 94 -27.14 7.21 -6.40
CA LEU A 94 -27.09 6.13 -5.42
C LEU A 94 -28.48 5.80 -4.83
N GLY A 95 -29.55 6.42 -5.37
CA GLY A 95 -30.92 6.15 -4.96
C GLY A 95 -31.14 6.38 -3.47
N SER A 96 -31.65 5.37 -2.76
CA SER A 96 -32.00 5.43 -1.34
C SER A 96 -30.81 5.39 -0.37
N ALA A 97 -29.59 5.48 -0.86
CA ALA A 97 -28.40 5.45 -0.02
C ALA A 97 -28.26 6.68 0.89
N THR A 98 -27.59 6.50 2.00
CA THR A 98 -27.13 7.59 2.85
C THR A 98 -25.64 7.81 2.62
N LEU A 99 -25.25 9.02 2.24
CA LEU A 99 -23.87 9.44 2.08
C LEU A 99 -23.26 9.85 3.41
N LEU A 100 -21.99 9.54 3.58
CA LEU A 100 -21.15 10.01 4.68
C LEU A 100 -19.82 10.52 4.09
N PRO A 101 -19.11 11.41 4.80
CA PRO A 101 -17.70 11.63 4.55
C PRO A 101 -16.94 10.31 4.68
N GLY A 102 -15.87 10.15 3.93
CA GLY A 102 -15.00 9.00 4.10
C GLY A 102 -14.51 8.89 5.55
N LEU A 103 -14.55 7.67 6.10
CA LEU A 103 -14.11 7.40 7.46
C LEU A 103 -12.59 7.61 7.59
N ILE A 104 -12.18 7.93 8.82
CA ILE A 104 -10.77 8.15 9.18
C ILE A 104 -10.41 7.18 10.30
N ASP A 105 -9.37 6.37 10.09
CA ASP A 105 -8.80 5.53 11.13
C ASP A 105 -7.42 6.07 11.53
N LEU A 106 -7.28 6.46 12.79
CA LEU A 106 -6.06 7.10 13.30
C LEU A 106 -5.08 6.10 13.94
N HIS A 107 -5.38 4.80 13.92
CA HIS A 107 -4.52 3.78 14.52
C HIS A 107 -4.59 2.49 13.73
N THR A 108 -3.73 2.36 12.71
CA THR A 108 -3.66 1.16 11.88
C THR A 108 -2.24 0.58 11.83
N HIS A 109 -2.17 -0.70 11.46
CA HIS A 109 -0.94 -1.44 11.16
C HIS A 109 -1.18 -2.19 9.84
N LEU A 110 -1.27 -1.46 8.72
CA LEU A 110 -1.72 -2.01 7.45
C LEU A 110 -0.78 -3.07 6.88
N THR A 111 0.51 -3.00 7.19
CA THR A 111 1.50 -3.98 6.72
C THR A 111 1.56 -5.24 7.58
N GLY A 112 0.75 -5.30 8.66
CA GLY A 112 0.59 -6.45 9.51
C GLY A 112 -0.47 -7.44 9.01
N LEU A 113 -0.44 -8.67 9.52
CA LEU A 113 -1.46 -9.68 9.33
C LEU A 113 -2.32 -9.79 10.59
N ALA A 114 -3.63 -9.58 10.46
CA ALA A 114 -4.55 -9.60 11.58
C ALA A 114 -4.65 -10.96 12.28
N ASP A 115 -4.41 -12.06 11.55
CA ASP A 115 -4.58 -13.43 12.02
C ASP A 115 -3.27 -14.07 12.54
N HIS A 116 -2.19 -13.31 12.59
CA HIS A 116 -0.89 -13.79 13.02
C HIS A 116 -0.35 -12.95 14.17
N TYR A 117 0.37 -13.58 15.09
CA TYR A 117 1.16 -12.85 16.07
C TYR A 117 2.23 -12.05 15.34
N TRP A 118 2.38 -10.78 15.66
CA TRP A 118 3.34 -9.89 15.01
C TRP A 118 4.80 -10.36 15.16
N GLU A 119 5.11 -11.10 16.22
CA GLU A 119 6.40 -11.75 16.44
C GLU A 119 6.71 -12.81 15.37
N ASP A 120 5.69 -13.56 14.97
CA ASP A 120 5.82 -14.55 13.89
C ASP A 120 6.18 -13.88 12.57
N GLN A 121 5.63 -12.70 12.31
CA GLN A 121 5.94 -11.93 11.11
C GLN A 121 7.40 -11.49 11.06
N LEU A 122 7.96 -11.01 12.18
CA LEU A 122 9.38 -10.64 12.26
C LEU A 122 10.33 -11.80 11.96
N ILE A 123 9.92 -13.03 12.24
CA ILE A 123 10.77 -14.23 12.08
C ILE A 123 10.53 -14.91 10.74
N LYS A 124 9.29 -14.93 10.25
CA LYS A 124 8.87 -15.78 9.13
C LYS A 124 8.64 -15.00 7.83
N GLU A 125 8.38 -13.69 7.90
CA GLU A 125 8.00 -12.89 6.75
C GLU A 125 9.13 -11.95 6.32
N THR A 126 9.16 -11.65 5.04
CA THR A 126 10.09 -10.66 4.49
C THR A 126 9.44 -9.27 4.44
N PRO A 127 10.21 -8.16 4.39
CA PRO A 127 9.66 -6.83 4.15
C PRO A 127 8.82 -6.75 2.86
N GLY A 128 9.21 -7.49 1.82
CA GLY A 128 8.45 -7.58 0.56
C GLY A 128 7.08 -8.26 0.75
N ALA A 129 7.00 -9.33 1.54
CA ALA A 129 5.73 -9.98 1.88
C ALA A 129 4.83 -9.01 2.67
N ALA A 130 5.38 -8.33 3.67
CA ALA A 130 4.65 -7.33 4.45
C ALA A 130 4.09 -6.19 3.58
N ALA A 131 4.85 -5.72 2.58
CA ALA A 131 4.38 -4.71 1.63
C ALA A 131 3.19 -5.21 0.79
N LEU A 132 3.22 -6.47 0.33
CA LEU A 132 2.13 -7.09 -0.44
C LEU A 132 0.88 -7.29 0.41
N TYR A 133 1.01 -7.73 1.66
CA TYR A 133 -0.10 -7.78 2.61
C TYR A 133 -0.68 -6.39 2.85
N GLY A 134 0.20 -5.40 3.04
CA GLY A 134 -0.18 -4.01 3.20
C GLY A 134 -1.00 -3.47 2.03
N ALA A 135 -0.62 -3.79 0.79
CA ALA A 135 -1.38 -3.41 -0.39
C ALA A 135 -2.79 -4.05 -0.41
N GLY A 136 -2.89 -5.32 -0.04
CA GLY A 136 -4.18 -6.01 0.10
C GLY A 136 -5.06 -5.43 1.20
N ASN A 137 -4.48 -5.11 2.36
CA ASN A 137 -5.19 -4.51 3.49
C ASN A 137 -5.62 -3.08 3.19
N ALA A 138 -4.77 -2.27 2.58
CA ALA A 138 -5.09 -0.90 2.17
C ALA A 138 -6.31 -0.85 1.24
N ARG A 139 -6.39 -1.80 0.29
CA ARG A 139 -7.56 -1.93 -0.58
C ARG A 139 -8.82 -2.28 0.22
N LYS A 140 -8.76 -3.27 1.11
CA LYS A 140 -9.92 -3.69 1.94
C LYS A 140 -10.43 -2.54 2.80
N VAL A 141 -9.53 -1.80 3.43
CA VAL A 141 -9.85 -0.65 4.28
C VAL A 141 -10.51 0.45 3.47
N LEU A 142 -9.99 0.76 2.26
CA LEU A 142 -10.62 1.72 1.36
C LEU A 142 -12.02 1.27 0.92
N GLU A 143 -12.20 0.00 0.55
CA GLU A 143 -13.49 -0.59 0.16
C GLU A 143 -14.50 -0.61 1.33
N ALA A 144 -14.01 -0.66 2.58
CA ALA A 144 -14.84 -0.52 3.78
C ALA A 144 -15.24 0.94 4.10
N GLY A 145 -14.76 1.91 3.30
CA GLY A 145 -15.14 3.32 3.44
C GLY A 145 -14.12 4.19 4.20
N PHE A 146 -13.00 3.65 4.63
CA PHE A 146 -11.94 4.45 5.24
C PHE A 146 -11.07 5.08 4.16
N THR A 147 -11.17 6.38 4.00
CA THR A 147 -10.45 7.14 2.97
C THR A 147 -9.14 7.74 3.45
N THR A 148 -8.91 7.73 4.76
CA THR A 148 -7.69 8.22 5.40
C THR A 148 -7.33 7.31 6.57
N CYS A 149 -6.07 6.91 6.67
CA CYS A 149 -5.55 6.13 7.79
C CYS A 149 -4.24 6.70 8.29
N ARG A 150 -4.00 6.56 9.61
CA ARG A 150 -2.69 6.76 10.20
C ARG A 150 -2.12 5.41 10.60
N ASP A 151 -1.10 4.95 9.87
CA ASP A 151 -0.30 3.80 10.26
C ASP A 151 0.67 4.21 11.37
N VAL A 152 0.58 3.55 12.52
CA VAL A 152 1.33 3.94 13.71
C VAL A 152 2.56 3.07 13.95
N GLY A 153 2.91 2.25 12.98
CA GLY A 153 4.18 1.53 12.93
C GLY A 153 4.06 0.19 12.19
N PRO A 154 4.94 -0.07 11.23
CA PRO A 154 5.01 -1.33 10.52
C PRO A 154 5.79 -2.38 11.31
N THR A 155 5.57 -3.65 11.02
CA THR A 155 6.38 -4.76 11.55
C THR A 155 7.84 -4.64 11.08
N TRP A 156 8.05 -4.31 9.80
CA TRP A 156 9.35 -4.04 9.21
C TRP A 156 9.53 -2.54 8.98
N PRO A 157 10.63 -1.92 9.44
CA PRO A 157 10.84 -0.49 9.28
C PRO A 157 10.66 -0.01 7.85
N TYR A 158 9.95 1.12 7.67
CA TYR A 158 9.71 1.84 6.42
C TYR A 158 8.83 1.14 5.37
N VAL A 159 8.32 -0.06 5.62
CA VAL A 159 7.42 -0.74 4.68
C VAL A 159 6.09 0.02 4.51
N ASP A 160 5.61 0.67 5.56
CA ASP A 160 4.46 1.59 5.51
C ASP A 160 4.73 2.81 4.63
N VAL A 161 5.97 3.33 4.64
CA VAL A 161 6.40 4.43 3.76
C VAL A 161 6.36 4.01 2.29
N ASP A 162 6.82 2.79 1.99
CA ASP A 162 6.80 2.26 0.63
C ASP A 162 5.37 1.98 0.17
N LEU A 163 4.51 1.47 1.05
CA LEU A 163 3.08 1.32 0.81
C LEU A 163 2.43 2.67 0.49
N LYS A 164 2.69 3.70 1.32
CA LYS A 164 2.20 5.05 1.07
C LYS A 164 2.63 5.56 -0.31
N ARG A 165 3.90 5.43 -0.66
CA ARG A 165 4.43 5.84 -1.98
C ARG A 165 3.74 5.14 -3.13
N ALA A 166 3.49 3.82 -2.98
CA ALA A 166 2.77 3.04 -4.00
C ALA A 166 1.32 3.49 -4.17
N ILE A 167 0.64 3.84 -3.07
CA ILE A 167 -0.72 4.39 -3.10
C ILE A 167 -0.72 5.79 -3.73
N ASP A 168 0.15 6.69 -3.30
CA ASP A 168 0.26 8.06 -3.82
C ASP A 168 0.58 8.08 -5.33
N ALA A 169 1.41 7.13 -5.77
CA ALA A 169 1.71 6.93 -7.18
C ALA A 169 0.59 6.22 -7.97
N GLY A 170 -0.46 5.72 -7.28
CA GLY A 170 -1.56 4.97 -7.87
C GLY A 170 -1.19 3.58 -8.38
N VAL A 171 -0.09 3.02 -7.91
CA VAL A 171 0.33 1.64 -8.21
C VAL A 171 -0.63 0.65 -7.56
N VAL A 172 -1.05 0.93 -6.32
CA VAL A 172 -2.04 0.14 -5.59
C VAL A 172 -3.17 1.04 -5.08
N PRO A 173 -4.43 0.54 -5.01
CA PRO A 173 -5.52 1.27 -4.38
C PRO A 173 -5.36 1.29 -2.86
N GLY A 174 -5.67 2.42 -2.22
CA GLY A 174 -5.64 2.55 -0.77
C GLY A 174 -6.09 3.93 -0.29
N PRO A 175 -6.27 4.10 1.02
CA PRO A 175 -6.58 5.38 1.63
C PRO A 175 -5.38 6.33 1.58
N ARG A 176 -5.59 7.61 1.86
CA ARG A 176 -4.47 8.51 2.19
C ARG A 176 -3.80 8.03 3.46
N LEU A 177 -2.48 7.87 3.44
CA LEU A 177 -1.73 7.37 4.59
C LEU A 177 -0.89 8.48 5.22
N ALA A 178 -1.00 8.61 6.56
CA ALA A 178 0.03 9.15 7.41
C ALA A 178 0.79 7.95 8.00
N VAL A 179 2.12 7.94 7.93
CA VAL A 179 2.93 6.77 8.27
C VAL A 179 4.01 7.12 9.28
N ALA A 180 4.37 6.17 10.13
CA ALA A 180 5.37 6.33 11.18
C ALA A 180 6.81 6.01 10.70
N GLY A 181 6.96 5.04 9.80
CA GLY A 181 8.25 4.58 9.28
C GLY A 181 8.95 3.58 10.19
N ALA A 182 9.35 4.01 11.39
CA ALA A 182 9.97 3.16 12.39
C ALA A 182 9.51 3.54 13.80
N TYR A 183 9.55 2.59 14.72
CA TYR A 183 9.28 2.87 16.12
C TYR A 183 10.45 3.63 16.76
N ILE A 184 10.11 4.64 17.57
CA ILE A 184 11.04 5.26 18.50
C ILE A 184 10.68 4.74 19.89
N THR A 185 11.56 3.96 20.50
CA THR A 185 11.30 3.29 21.78
C THR A 185 12.57 3.22 22.62
N VAL A 186 12.41 2.98 23.92
CA VAL A 186 13.54 2.64 24.80
C VAL A 186 13.90 1.17 24.62
N THR A 187 15.12 0.78 24.98
CA THR A 187 15.53 -0.63 25.04
C THR A 187 14.57 -1.44 25.92
N GLY A 188 14.05 -2.54 25.39
CA GLY A 188 13.03 -3.36 26.04
C GLY A 188 11.61 -2.77 25.99
N GLY A 189 11.39 -1.67 25.29
CA GLY A 189 10.06 -1.10 25.05
C GLY A 189 9.31 -1.82 23.95
N GLY A 190 8.01 -1.47 23.76
CA GLY A 190 7.09 -2.18 22.85
C GLY A 190 7.49 -2.17 21.37
N GLY A 191 8.38 -1.29 20.92
CA GLY A 191 8.90 -1.28 19.56
C GLY A 191 10.31 -1.88 19.42
N ASP A 192 10.85 -2.46 20.49
CA ASP A 192 12.19 -3.06 20.50
C ASP A 192 12.07 -4.59 20.43
N ALA A 193 12.75 -5.22 19.48
CA ALA A 193 12.74 -6.66 19.28
C ALA A 193 13.67 -7.44 20.25
N THR A 194 14.20 -6.79 21.29
CA THR A 194 15.17 -7.42 22.22
C THR A 194 14.58 -8.45 23.20
N TRP A 195 13.26 -8.58 23.27
CA TRP A 195 12.61 -9.60 24.12
C TRP A 195 12.63 -11.03 23.55
N PHE A 196 13.07 -11.20 22.30
CA PHE A 196 13.27 -12.54 21.77
C PHE A 196 14.36 -13.28 22.54
N HIS A 197 14.26 -14.61 22.53
CA HIS A 197 15.28 -15.44 23.16
C HIS A 197 16.68 -15.05 22.61
N PRO A 198 17.73 -14.97 23.45
CA PRO A 198 19.06 -14.47 23.05
C PRO A 198 19.70 -15.18 21.85
N PHE A 199 19.24 -16.36 21.48
CA PHE A 199 19.68 -17.08 20.28
C PHE A 199 18.99 -16.61 18.99
N ILE A 200 17.91 -15.83 19.10
CA ILE A 200 17.22 -15.23 17.94
C ILE A 200 17.83 -13.85 17.71
N ARG A 201 18.46 -13.69 16.58
CA ARG A 201 19.02 -12.39 16.12
C ARG A 201 18.16 -11.92 14.96
N ILE A 202 17.57 -10.76 15.11
CA ILE A 202 16.77 -10.06 14.11
C ILE A 202 17.58 -8.88 13.60
#